data_4639f1cf74f97276f85318ffc4b739e9
#
_entry.id   4639f1cf74f97276f85318ffc4b739e9
#
_cell.length_a   1.000
_cell.length_b   1.000
_cell.length_c   1.000
_cell.angle_alpha   90.00
_cell.angle_beta   90.00
_cell.angle_gamma   90.00
#
_symmetry.space_group_name_H-M   'P 1'
#
loop_
_entity.id
_entity.type
_entity.pdbx_description
1 polymer ?
#
loop_
_entity_poly.entity_id
_entity_poly.type
_entity_poly.pdbx_seq_one_letter_code
_entity_poly.pdbx_strand_id
1 'polypeptide(L)'
;METFPWWTEEQKNFEREMKAFVKEVMPREEETRWKREFPWDIFEKIAERGYTGAGIPKEYGGLGLGATGACIAAEALNRMPGPGRAFVGNMLGGLRQIIEFGTEEQKKRFLPRIAKGEIGAIVITEPFVGTDAAAIETTAKREGDFYILNGKKRFIVSAGVASRYMVYARTSDDPEDRRNYRHLTGFIVEKGTLGFSVEKINEIMGFENIQNGVLNFNEVAVPVGNRIGEEGRGWRVMTAGLNFERTMICAQTLGWTRELLKNVVPYAQRRVQFGKPTIELVNNQFKIADLMTQVKIARLMTYYTAYLWDLGWDITLESNMGKVFICEGAIKGALDAIQVMGGDGVTPFYPLAALMNVSKVENISGGSMEACRLVIYRTGLRQMADEFRMDRRVIHEELGVPVPAPSLPEKQKIIDEESLLKSLAEDYRVNPGLYMSREDIKEYFDVDDTKLDELLLSLERKGLVKLYRDKKGIALSKATYDGLKKANPSEYYRWFPSWIKEGNIF
;
A
#
# COMPACT_ATOMS: atom_id res chain seq x y z
N MET A 1 -10.31 -23.30 6.19
CA MET A 1 -9.64 -22.38 7.12
C MET A 1 -10.71 -21.84 8.04
N GLU A 2 -10.38 -21.61 9.30
CA GLU A 2 -11.29 -21.11 10.30
C GLU A 2 -11.76 -19.68 9.97
N THR A 3 -13.01 -19.39 10.30
CA THR A 3 -13.56 -18.02 10.27
C THR A 3 -12.93 -17.21 11.40
N PHE A 4 -12.84 -15.88 11.22
CA PHE A 4 -12.31 -15.03 12.28
C PHE A 4 -13.37 -14.80 13.37
N PRO A 5 -12.97 -14.65 14.66
CA PRO A 5 -13.91 -14.44 15.76
C PRO A 5 -14.75 -13.15 15.61
N TRP A 6 -14.19 -12.12 14.95
CA TRP A 6 -14.86 -10.83 14.73
C TRP A 6 -15.80 -10.81 13.52
N TRP A 7 -15.90 -11.90 12.76
CA TRP A 7 -16.85 -11.97 11.64
C TRP A 7 -18.26 -12.17 12.15
N THR A 8 -19.20 -11.46 11.53
CA THR A 8 -20.65 -11.66 11.76
C THR A 8 -21.10 -13.03 11.21
N GLU A 9 -22.24 -13.52 11.68
CA GLU A 9 -22.80 -14.76 11.12
C GLU A 9 -23.19 -14.61 9.65
N GLU A 10 -23.62 -13.42 9.20
CA GLU A 10 -23.87 -13.13 7.79
C GLU A 10 -22.59 -13.29 6.96
N GLN A 11 -21.46 -12.74 7.43
CA GLN A 11 -20.15 -12.86 6.75
C GLN A 11 -19.65 -14.31 6.71
N LYS A 12 -19.85 -15.08 7.80
CA LYS A 12 -19.49 -16.51 7.84
C LYS A 12 -20.34 -17.34 6.87
N ASN A 13 -21.65 -17.04 6.79
CA ASN A 13 -22.56 -17.67 5.83
C ASN A 13 -22.13 -17.33 4.40
N PHE A 14 -21.84 -16.08 4.13
CA PHE A 14 -21.39 -15.62 2.83
C PHE A 14 -20.08 -16.30 2.40
N GLU A 15 -19.11 -16.51 3.30
CA GLU A 15 -17.89 -17.27 2.98
C GLU A 15 -18.21 -18.72 2.56
N ARG A 16 -19.20 -19.37 3.23
CA ARG A 16 -19.62 -20.74 2.85
C ARG A 16 -20.26 -20.75 1.46
N GLU A 17 -21.12 -19.78 1.21
CA GLU A 17 -21.80 -19.59 -0.10
C GLU A 17 -20.79 -19.35 -1.21
N MET A 18 -19.82 -18.44 -1.02
CA MET A 18 -18.75 -18.17 -1.98
C MET A 18 -17.90 -19.41 -2.29
N LYS A 19 -17.60 -20.24 -1.29
CA LYS A 19 -16.89 -21.50 -1.49
C LYS A 19 -17.69 -22.49 -2.35
N ALA A 20 -18.98 -22.58 -2.12
CA ALA A 20 -19.89 -23.43 -2.91
C ALA A 20 -19.99 -22.94 -4.37
N PHE A 21 -20.17 -21.64 -4.56
CA PHE A 21 -20.23 -21.02 -5.87
C PHE A 21 -18.95 -21.24 -6.69
N VAL A 22 -17.77 -21.01 -6.11
CA VAL A 22 -16.49 -21.25 -6.79
C VAL A 22 -16.36 -22.72 -7.18
N LYS A 23 -16.79 -23.67 -6.35
CA LYS A 23 -16.77 -25.09 -6.69
C LYS A 23 -17.70 -25.41 -7.87
N GLU A 24 -18.84 -24.74 -7.96
CA GLU A 24 -19.83 -24.88 -9.06
C GLU A 24 -19.24 -24.42 -10.40
N VAL A 25 -18.59 -23.25 -10.43
CA VAL A 25 -18.15 -22.63 -11.69
C VAL A 25 -16.72 -22.95 -12.10
N MET A 26 -15.89 -23.52 -11.21
CA MET A 26 -14.48 -23.85 -11.46
C MET A 26 -14.27 -24.72 -12.72
N PRO A 27 -15.06 -25.80 -12.98
CA PRO A 27 -14.87 -26.60 -14.19
C PRO A 27 -14.99 -25.77 -15.47
N ARG A 28 -15.91 -24.80 -15.50
CA ARG A 28 -16.10 -23.91 -16.65
C ARG A 28 -14.95 -22.92 -16.80
N GLU A 29 -14.40 -22.42 -15.69
CA GLU A 29 -13.21 -21.57 -15.71
C GLU A 29 -12.00 -22.33 -16.25
N GLU A 30 -11.79 -23.58 -15.83
CA GLU A 30 -10.69 -24.42 -16.30
C GLU A 30 -10.75 -24.65 -17.82
N GLU A 31 -11.94 -24.82 -18.40
CA GLU A 31 -12.15 -24.95 -19.86
C GLU A 31 -11.84 -23.64 -20.61
N THR A 32 -12.11 -22.48 -20.00
CA THR A 32 -12.07 -21.17 -20.68
C THR A 32 -10.86 -20.33 -20.33
N ARG A 33 -10.09 -20.71 -19.32
CA ARG A 33 -8.89 -20.00 -18.83
C ARG A 33 -7.90 -19.60 -19.95
N TRP A 34 -7.76 -20.44 -20.93
CA TRP A 34 -6.85 -20.24 -22.07
C TRP A 34 -7.41 -19.33 -23.16
N LYS A 35 -8.70 -19.01 -23.11
CA LYS A 35 -9.32 -18.06 -24.03
C LYS A 35 -8.96 -16.64 -23.57
N ARG A 36 -8.57 -15.80 -24.51
CA ARG A 36 -8.26 -14.39 -24.26
C ARG A 36 -9.53 -13.52 -24.20
N GLU A 37 -10.68 -14.14 -24.02
CA GLU A 37 -11.98 -13.49 -23.95
C GLU A 37 -12.35 -13.18 -22.51
N PHE A 38 -13.09 -12.08 -22.31
CA PHE A 38 -13.62 -11.75 -20.99
C PHE A 38 -14.63 -12.83 -20.56
N PRO A 39 -14.57 -13.34 -19.32
CA PRO A 39 -15.38 -14.47 -18.87
C PRO A 39 -16.83 -14.05 -18.50
N TRP A 40 -17.60 -13.59 -19.49
CA TRP A 40 -18.96 -13.07 -19.29
C TRP A 40 -19.89 -14.05 -18.60
N ASP A 41 -19.90 -15.32 -19.02
CA ASP A 41 -20.76 -16.36 -18.49
C ASP A 41 -20.58 -16.60 -16.99
N ILE A 42 -19.37 -16.49 -16.47
CA ILE A 42 -19.09 -16.60 -15.05
C ILE A 42 -19.37 -15.27 -14.34
N PHE A 43 -19.01 -14.13 -14.96
CA PHE A 43 -19.23 -12.81 -14.35
C PHE A 43 -20.72 -12.48 -14.22
N GLU A 44 -21.54 -12.83 -15.20
CA GLU A 44 -23.01 -12.69 -15.15
C GLU A 44 -23.60 -13.49 -13.99
N LYS A 45 -23.17 -14.74 -13.76
CA LYS A 45 -23.58 -15.53 -12.59
C LYS A 45 -23.17 -14.88 -11.25
N ILE A 46 -21.98 -14.24 -11.19
CA ILE A 46 -21.54 -13.48 -10.01
C ILE A 46 -22.50 -12.31 -9.74
N ALA A 47 -22.89 -11.58 -10.80
CA ALA A 47 -23.80 -10.46 -10.72
C ALA A 47 -25.25 -10.89 -10.39
N GLU A 48 -25.77 -11.94 -11.02
CA GLU A 48 -27.10 -12.50 -10.75
C GLU A 48 -27.28 -12.97 -9.31
N ARG A 49 -26.22 -13.49 -8.68
CA ARG A 49 -26.19 -13.88 -7.26
C ARG A 49 -26.04 -12.66 -6.32
N GLY A 50 -25.89 -11.45 -6.88
CA GLY A 50 -25.70 -10.21 -6.11
C GLY A 50 -24.34 -10.06 -5.44
N TYR A 51 -23.36 -10.91 -5.78
CA TYR A 51 -22.03 -10.90 -5.14
C TYR A 51 -21.24 -9.63 -5.44
N THR A 52 -21.51 -8.98 -6.57
CA THR A 52 -20.96 -7.64 -6.89
C THR A 52 -21.41 -6.55 -5.92
N GLY A 53 -22.48 -6.81 -5.17
CA GLY A 53 -22.98 -5.92 -4.10
C GLY A 53 -22.42 -6.21 -2.71
N ALA A 54 -21.46 -7.12 -2.53
CA ALA A 54 -20.98 -7.57 -1.21
C ALA A 54 -20.60 -6.41 -0.27
N GLY A 55 -19.86 -5.42 -0.78
CA GLY A 55 -19.39 -4.24 -0.04
C GLY A 55 -20.32 -3.02 -0.10
N ILE A 56 -21.49 -3.14 -0.75
CA ILE A 56 -22.44 -2.04 -0.92
C ILE A 56 -23.50 -2.10 0.19
N PRO A 57 -23.87 -0.96 0.82
CA PRO A 57 -24.93 -0.93 1.82
C PRO A 57 -26.29 -1.43 1.28
N LYS A 58 -27.08 -2.07 2.17
CA LYS A 58 -28.39 -2.66 1.81
C LYS A 58 -29.36 -1.63 1.22
N GLU A 59 -29.32 -0.39 1.69
CA GLU A 59 -30.16 0.72 1.20
C GLU A 59 -29.92 1.09 -0.27
N TYR A 60 -28.75 0.72 -0.83
CA TYR A 60 -28.42 0.89 -2.25
C TYR A 60 -28.45 -0.42 -3.04
N GLY A 61 -29.11 -1.45 -2.48
CA GLY A 61 -29.29 -2.74 -3.17
C GLY A 61 -28.11 -3.70 -3.07
N GLY A 62 -27.16 -3.46 -2.18
CA GLY A 62 -26.05 -4.36 -1.87
C GLY A 62 -26.35 -5.36 -0.76
N LEU A 63 -25.38 -6.21 -0.42
CA LEU A 63 -25.49 -7.19 0.66
C LEU A 63 -25.18 -6.60 2.05
N GLY A 64 -24.57 -5.42 2.13
CA GLY A 64 -24.24 -4.76 3.38
C GLY A 64 -23.20 -5.46 4.24
N LEU A 65 -22.32 -6.27 3.63
CA LEU A 65 -21.30 -7.06 4.34
C LEU A 65 -19.98 -6.32 4.59
N GLY A 66 -19.90 -5.03 4.18
CA GLY A 66 -18.75 -4.17 4.38
C GLY A 66 -17.52 -4.57 3.55
N ALA A 67 -16.37 -3.99 3.88
CA ALA A 67 -15.10 -4.34 3.26
C ALA A 67 -14.72 -5.81 3.50
N THR A 68 -15.07 -6.35 4.66
CA THR A 68 -14.89 -7.77 4.99
C THR A 68 -15.62 -8.66 3.98
N GLY A 69 -16.89 -8.36 3.66
CA GLY A 69 -17.65 -9.12 2.64
C GLY A 69 -17.06 -9.00 1.25
N ALA A 70 -16.62 -7.80 0.85
CA ALA A 70 -15.93 -7.58 -0.41
C ALA A 70 -14.62 -8.41 -0.49
N CYS A 71 -13.84 -8.48 0.58
CA CYS A 71 -12.63 -9.31 0.66
C CYS A 71 -12.94 -10.82 0.62
N ILE A 72 -14.04 -11.28 1.26
CA ILE A 72 -14.48 -12.69 1.17
C ILE A 72 -14.77 -13.08 -0.28
N ALA A 73 -15.52 -12.24 -0.99
CA ALA A 73 -15.80 -12.48 -2.41
C ALA A 73 -14.51 -12.43 -3.26
N ALA A 74 -13.66 -11.43 -3.04
CA ALA A 74 -12.40 -11.29 -3.77
C ALA A 74 -11.45 -12.48 -3.55
N GLU A 75 -11.25 -12.93 -2.30
CA GLU A 75 -10.44 -14.11 -2.00
C GLU A 75 -10.98 -15.37 -2.68
N ALA A 76 -12.28 -15.60 -2.58
CA ALA A 76 -12.90 -16.80 -3.12
C ALA A 76 -12.85 -16.81 -4.67
N LEU A 77 -13.26 -15.73 -5.31
CA LEU A 77 -13.34 -15.62 -6.77
C LEU A 77 -11.96 -15.60 -7.43
N ASN A 78 -10.94 -15.09 -6.75
CA ASN A 78 -9.59 -15.05 -7.29
C ASN A 78 -8.81 -16.38 -7.18
N ARG A 79 -9.47 -17.46 -6.82
CA ARG A 79 -9.03 -18.80 -7.18
C ARG A 79 -9.17 -19.04 -8.70
N MET A 80 -9.93 -18.18 -9.37
CA MET A 80 -10.15 -18.09 -10.81
C MET A 80 -9.61 -16.72 -11.28
N PRO A 81 -8.37 -16.62 -11.81
CA PRO A 81 -7.73 -15.33 -12.08
C PRO A 81 -8.56 -14.36 -12.95
N GLY A 82 -9.16 -14.85 -14.01
CA GLY A 82 -9.97 -14.04 -14.92
C GLY A 82 -11.24 -13.47 -14.25
N PRO A 83 -12.20 -14.32 -13.84
CA PRO A 83 -13.44 -13.88 -13.20
C PRO A 83 -13.20 -13.11 -11.90
N GLY A 84 -12.24 -13.53 -11.11
CA GLY A 84 -11.89 -12.84 -9.85
C GLY A 84 -11.36 -11.43 -10.08
N ARG A 85 -10.50 -11.24 -11.08
CA ARG A 85 -10.02 -9.90 -11.43
C ARG A 85 -11.11 -9.01 -12.01
N ALA A 86 -12.03 -9.57 -12.80
CA ALA A 86 -13.18 -8.86 -13.30
C ALA A 86 -14.08 -8.35 -12.16
N PHE A 87 -14.31 -9.19 -11.15
CA PHE A 87 -15.02 -8.80 -9.93
C PHE A 87 -14.33 -7.66 -9.18
N VAL A 88 -13.02 -7.78 -8.95
CA VAL A 88 -12.24 -6.70 -8.29
C VAL A 88 -12.28 -5.43 -9.15
N GLY A 89 -12.10 -5.53 -10.48
CA GLY A 89 -12.21 -4.40 -11.40
C GLY A 89 -13.55 -3.67 -11.29
N ASN A 90 -14.67 -4.40 -11.20
CA ASN A 90 -16.00 -3.82 -11.00
C ASN A 90 -16.05 -2.92 -9.75
N MET A 91 -15.47 -3.38 -8.64
CA MET A 91 -15.44 -2.62 -7.39
C MET A 91 -14.50 -1.41 -7.45
N LEU A 92 -13.35 -1.54 -8.11
CA LEU A 92 -12.36 -0.46 -8.17
C LEU A 92 -12.81 0.73 -9.05
N GLY A 93 -13.76 0.53 -9.94
CA GLY A 93 -14.28 1.58 -10.83
C GLY A 93 -15.11 2.66 -10.14
N GLY A 94 -14.72 3.09 -8.96
CA GLY A 94 -15.33 4.23 -8.24
C GLY A 94 -16.27 3.84 -7.09
N LEU A 95 -16.42 2.56 -6.74
CA LEU A 95 -17.30 2.16 -5.65
C LEU A 95 -17.01 2.93 -4.35
N ARG A 96 -15.77 2.89 -3.89
CA ARG A 96 -15.40 3.54 -2.63
C ARG A 96 -15.52 5.06 -2.72
N GLN A 97 -15.08 5.62 -3.83
CA GLN A 97 -15.15 7.06 -4.08
C GLN A 97 -16.60 7.57 -4.05
N ILE A 98 -17.54 6.81 -4.61
CA ILE A 98 -18.97 7.15 -4.60
C ILE A 98 -19.53 7.03 -3.17
N ILE A 99 -19.21 5.95 -2.43
CA ILE A 99 -19.69 5.77 -1.06
C ILE A 99 -19.21 6.89 -0.15
N GLU A 100 -17.95 7.29 -0.25
CA GLU A 100 -17.32 8.23 0.70
C GLU A 100 -17.50 9.71 0.30
N PHE A 101 -17.43 10.01 -0.99
CA PHE A 101 -17.40 11.39 -1.49
C PHE A 101 -18.56 11.74 -2.43
N GLY A 102 -19.38 10.77 -2.81
CA GLY A 102 -20.55 11.01 -3.65
C GLY A 102 -21.70 11.67 -2.91
N THR A 103 -22.46 12.49 -3.62
CA THR A 103 -23.77 13.00 -3.11
C THR A 103 -24.77 11.86 -3.00
N GLU A 104 -25.86 12.06 -2.22
CA GLU A 104 -26.91 11.06 -2.12
C GLU A 104 -27.57 10.72 -3.48
N GLU A 105 -27.66 11.69 -4.37
CA GLU A 105 -28.11 11.48 -5.74
C GLU A 105 -27.17 10.56 -6.52
N GLN A 106 -25.86 10.79 -6.42
CA GLN A 106 -24.85 9.95 -7.05
C GLN A 106 -24.84 8.54 -6.46
N LYS A 107 -24.94 8.39 -5.15
CA LYS A 107 -25.05 7.08 -4.50
C LYS A 107 -26.27 6.30 -5.00
N LYS A 108 -27.46 6.92 -4.99
CA LYS A 108 -28.70 6.31 -5.51
C LYS A 108 -28.64 5.98 -7.00
N ARG A 109 -27.89 6.74 -7.79
CA ARG A 109 -27.72 6.51 -9.23
C ARG A 109 -26.75 5.38 -9.53
N PHE A 110 -25.58 5.35 -8.89
CA PHE A 110 -24.48 4.47 -9.29
C PHE A 110 -24.38 3.18 -8.47
N LEU A 111 -24.63 3.20 -7.15
CA LEU A 111 -24.42 2.04 -6.30
C LEU A 111 -25.32 0.85 -6.67
N PRO A 112 -26.63 1.05 -6.97
CA PRO A 112 -27.49 -0.06 -7.42
C PRO A 112 -27.04 -0.68 -8.73
N ARG A 113 -26.45 0.10 -9.64
CA ARG A 113 -25.91 -0.40 -10.93
C ARG A 113 -24.67 -1.27 -10.68
N ILE A 114 -23.80 -0.85 -9.76
CA ILE A 114 -22.61 -1.62 -9.36
C ILE A 114 -23.04 -2.95 -8.70
N ALA A 115 -24.03 -2.90 -7.81
CA ALA A 115 -24.56 -4.08 -7.14
C ALA A 115 -25.14 -5.10 -8.10
N LYS A 116 -25.66 -4.66 -9.26
CA LYS A 116 -26.18 -5.48 -10.35
C LYS A 116 -25.12 -5.91 -11.39
N GLY A 117 -23.84 -5.67 -11.11
CA GLY A 117 -22.76 -6.14 -11.96
C GLY A 117 -22.28 -5.14 -13.02
N GLU A 118 -22.66 -3.86 -12.95
CA GLU A 118 -22.09 -2.86 -13.85
C GLU A 118 -20.57 -2.76 -13.65
N ILE A 119 -19.80 -3.06 -14.69
CA ILE A 119 -18.34 -3.02 -14.61
C ILE A 119 -17.86 -1.56 -14.65
N GLY A 120 -16.96 -1.22 -13.68
CA GLY A 120 -16.26 0.04 -13.64
C GLY A 120 -14.76 -0.12 -13.90
N ALA A 121 -14.11 1.01 -14.18
CA ALA A 121 -12.66 1.10 -14.30
C ALA A 121 -12.12 2.30 -13.53
N ILE A 122 -11.00 2.12 -12.81
CA ILE A 122 -10.24 3.23 -12.25
C ILE A 122 -9.24 3.76 -13.27
N VAL A 123 -9.18 5.08 -13.45
CA VAL A 123 -8.52 5.72 -14.60
C VAL A 123 -7.55 6.79 -14.11
N ILE A 124 -6.31 6.38 -13.81
CA ILE A 124 -5.26 7.25 -13.24
C ILE A 124 -4.09 7.40 -14.22
N THR A 125 -3.43 6.28 -14.53
CA THR A 125 -2.15 6.21 -15.25
C THR A 125 -2.23 6.79 -16.66
N GLU A 126 -1.18 7.52 -17.07
CA GLU A 126 -1.02 8.13 -18.39
C GLU A 126 0.25 7.63 -19.09
N PRO A 127 0.48 7.94 -20.38
CA PRO A 127 1.70 7.54 -21.07
C PRO A 127 2.99 7.97 -20.38
N PHE A 128 3.01 9.14 -19.74
CA PHE A 128 4.17 9.70 -19.04
C PHE A 128 4.01 9.80 -17.52
N VAL A 129 2.88 9.34 -16.96
CA VAL A 129 2.53 9.44 -15.54
C VAL A 129 2.15 8.06 -14.98
N GLY A 130 2.98 7.53 -14.09
CA GLY A 130 2.73 6.27 -13.40
C GLY A 130 2.74 6.44 -11.87
N THR A 131 3.85 6.12 -11.23
CA THR A 131 4.02 6.22 -9.76
C THR A 131 3.85 7.66 -9.25
N ASP A 132 4.27 8.66 -10.02
CA ASP A 132 4.01 10.08 -9.74
C ASP A 132 2.61 10.48 -10.22
N ALA A 133 1.58 9.93 -9.57
CA ALA A 133 0.19 10.19 -9.94
C ALA A 133 -0.25 11.66 -9.72
N ALA A 134 0.52 12.47 -9.01
CA ALA A 134 0.26 13.88 -8.88
C ALA A 134 0.59 14.67 -10.17
N ALA A 135 1.39 14.09 -11.07
CA ALA A 135 1.78 14.72 -12.32
C ALA A 135 0.78 14.52 -13.49
N ILE A 136 -0.46 14.09 -13.22
CA ILE A 136 -1.51 13.87 -14.22
C ILE A 136 -1.60 15.06 -15.18
N GLU A 137 -1.52 14.79 -16.50
CA GLU A 137 -1.54 15.77 -17.59
C GLU A 137 -2.95 15.92 -18.20
N THR A 138 -3.79 14.87 -18.17
CA THR A 138 -5.19 14.96 -18.61
C THR A 138 -5.87 16.16 -17.96
N THR A 139 -6.45 17.06 -18.75
CA THR A 139 -7.09 18.28 -18.27
C THR A 139 -8.61 18.14 -18.19
N ALA A 140 -9.23 18.93 -17.32
CA ALA A 140 -10.67 19.10 -17.23
C ALA A 140 -10.99 20.58 -17.01
N LYS A 141 -11.47 21.26 -18.04
CA LYS A 141 -11.82 22.68 -17.99
C LYS A 141 -13.32 22.85 -17.82
N ARG A 142 -13.75 23.62 -16.83
CA ARG A 142 -15.17 23.88 -16.61
C ARG A 142 -15.74 24.86 -17.66
N GLU A 143 -16.83 24.44 -18.29
CA GLU A 143 -17.60 25.25 -19.25
C GLU A 143 -19.09 25.09 -18.90
N GLY A 144 -19.63 26.09 -18.19
CA GLY A 144 -21.03 26.10 -17.72
C GLY A 144 -21.31 24.87 -16.80
N ASP A 145 -22.23 24.02 -17.24
CA ASP A 145 -22.69 22.84 -16.53
C ASP A 145 -21.87 21.58 -16.86
N PHE A 146 -20.76 21.72 -17.57
CA PHE A 146 -19.90 20.63 -18.00
C PHE A 146 -18.43 20.89 -17.66
N TYR A 147 -17.67 19.80 -17.57
CA TYR A 147 -16.21 19.80 -17.66
C TYR A 147 -15.80 19.18 -18.99
N ILE A 148 -14.92 19.83 -19.71
CA ILE A 148 -14.38 19.35 -20.98
C ILE A 148 -13.05 18.67 -20.71
N LEU A 149 -13.01 17.34 -20.89
CA LEU A 149 -11.84 16.53 -20.62
C LEU A 149 -11.04 16.27 -21.89
N ASN A 150 -9.72 16.49 -21.80
CA ASN A 150 -8.76 16.21 -22.86
C ASN A 150 -7.54 15.47 -22.33
N GLY A 151 -7.12 14.36 -22.99
CA GLY A 151 -5.94 13.61 -22.61
C GLY A 151 -6.00 12.13 -22.97
N LYS A 152 -5.01 11.40 -22.48
CA LYS A 152 -4.90 9.94 -22.68
C LYS A 152 -4.60 9.23 -21.37
N LYS A 153 -5.20 8.06 -21.20
CA LYS A 153 -4.96 7.18 -20.05
C LYS A 153 -4.49 5.80 -20.53
N ARG A 154 -3.63 5.16 -19.74
CA ARG A 154 -2.97 3.91 -20.14
C ARG A 154 -3.04 2.86 -19.02
N PHE A 155 -2.97 1.60 -19.38
CA PHE A 155 -3.03 0.46 -18.46
C PHE A 155 -4.31 0.39 -17.63
N ILE A 156 -5.42 0.77 -18.22
CA ILE A 156 -6.72 0.79 -17.55
C ILE A 156 -7.33 -0.60 -17.56
N VAL A 157 -7.48 -1.21 -16.39
CA VAL A 157 -8.12 -2.50 -16.20
C VAL A 157 -9.60 -2.40 -16.56
N SER A 158 -10.14 -3.41 -17.24
CA SER A 158 -11.52 -3.45 -17.73
C SER A 158 -11.87 -2.38 -18.77
N ALA A 159 -10.90 -1.68 -19.37
CA ALA A 159 -11.14 -0.59 -20.31
C ALA A 159 -12.12 -0.95 -21.44
N GLY A 160 -12.01 -2.17 -22.01
CA GLY A 160 -12.87 -2.62 -23.14
C GLY A 160 -14.29 -3.01 -22.74
N VAL A 161 -14.50 -3.40 -21.47
CA VAL A 161 -15.79 -3.93 -20.97
C VAL A 161 -16.50 -3.02 -20.00
N ALA A 162 -15.82 -2.06 -19.38
CA ALA A 162 -16.42 -1.13 -18.44
C ALA A 162 -17.45 -0.23 -19.11
N SER A 163 -18.51 0.10 -18.37
CA SER A 163 -19.50 1.11 -18.75
C SER A 163 -19.37 2.40 -17.92
N ARG A 164 -18.58 2.37 -16.86
CA ARG A 164 -18.31 3.48 -15.96
C ARG A 164 -16.80 3.60 -15.68
N TYR A 165 -16.28 4.83 -15.82
CA TYR A 165 -14.85 5.12 -15.67
C TYR A 165 -14.66 6.21 -14.61
N MET A 166 -13.96 5.89 -13.50
CA MET A 166 -13.57 6.88 -12.48
C MET A 166 -12.27 7.54 -12.90
N VAL A 167 -12.38 8.72 -13.51
CA VAL A 167 -11.28 9.46 -14.16
C VAL A 167 -10.78 10.57 -13.26
N TYR A 168 -9.45 10.70 -13.17
CA TYR A 168 -8.82 11.85 -12.52
C TYR A 168 -8.16 12.74 -13.56
N ALA A 169 -8.47 14.03 -13.48
CA ALA A 169 -7.98 15.04 -14.41
C ALA A 169 -7.60 16.33 -13.66
N ARG A 170 -6.74 17.11 -14.26
CA ARG A 170 -6.25 18.38 -13.73
C ARG A 170 -7.24 19.51 -14.05
N THR A 171 -7.69 20.18 -13.00
CA THR A 171 -8.62 21.33 -13.07
C THR A 171 -7.97 22.66 -12.75
N SER A 172 -6.73 22.66 -12.21
CA SER A 172 -5.98 23.88 -11.90
C SER A 172 -4.54 23.77 -12.39
N ASP A 173 -4.01 24.86 -12.95
CA ASP A 173 -2.60 25.02 -13.35
C ASP A 173 -1.81 25.84 -12.32
N ASP A 174 -2.44 26.34 -11.26
CA ASP A 174 -1.80 27.12 -10.22
C ASP A 174 -0.69 26.28 -9.53
N PRO A 175 0.56 26.79 -9.49
CA PRO A 175 1.65 26.15 -8.80
C PRO A 175 1.41 25.91 -7.30
N GLU A 176 0.61 26.76 -6.65
CA GLU A 176 0.25 26.58 -5.26
C GLU A 176 -0.73 25.41 -5.06
N ASP A 177 -1.72 25.28 -5.94
CA ASP A 177 -2.63 24.14 -5.95
C ASP A 177 -1.88 22.84 -6.20
N ARG A 178 -0.88 22.84 -7.09
CA ARG A 178 -0.01 21.67 -7.30
C ARG A 178 0.77 21.30 -6.05
N ARG A 179 1.40 22.25 -5.37
CA ARG A 179 2.15 22.02 -4.11
C ARG A 179 1.26 21.45 -3.00
N ASN A 180 0.00 21.84 -2.97
CA ASN A 180 -0.98 21.45 -1.95
C ASN A 180 -1.88 20.30 -2.39
N TYR A 181 -1.61 19.63 -3.53
CA TYR A 181 -2.41 18.55 -4.09
C TYR A 181 -3.89 18.94 -4.33
N ARG A 182 -4.17 20.20 -4.69
CA ARG A 182 -5.51 20.75 -4.97
C ARG A 182 -5.80 20.94 -6.46
N HIS A 183 -4.95 20.45 -7.34
CA HIS A 183 -5.05 20.64 -8.78
C HIS A 183 -5.79 19.51 -9.52
N LEU A 184 -6.12 18.41 -8.83
CA LEU A 184 -6.81 17.27 -9.42
C LEU A 184 -8.26 17.18 -8.96
N THR A 185 -9.13 16.71 -9.86
CA THR A 185 -10.55 16.45 -9.61
C THR A 185 -10.94 15.06 -10.16
N GLY A 186 -11.86 14.37 -9.49
CA GLY A 186 -12.38 13.08 -9.89
C GLY A 186 -13.72 13.18 -10.61
N PHE A 187 -13.89 12.40 -11.69
CA PHE A 187 -15.10 12.41 -12.53
C PHE A 187 -15.55 10.99 -12.86
N ILE A 188 -16.86 10.78 -12.98
CA ILE A 188 -17.42 9.57 -13.59
C ILE A 188 -17.72 9.88 -15.05
N VAL A 189 -17.02 9.18 -15.95
CA VAL A 189 -17.30 9.18 -17.38
C VAL A 189 -18.02 7.88 -17.72
N GLU A 190 -19.13 7.96 -18.45
CA GLU A 190 -19.91 6.81 -18.87
C GLU A 190 -19.54 6.39 -20.31
N LYS A 191 -19.60 5.10 -20.60
CA LYS A 191 -19.38 4.58 -21.96
C LYS A 191 -20.37 5.20 -22.94
N GLY A 192 -19.89 5.55 -24.10
CA GLY A 192 -20.71 6.20 -25.13
C GLY A 192 -20.75 7.73 -25.06
N THR A 193 -20.11 8.36 -24.06
CA THR A 193 -19.92 9.81 -24.04
C THR A 193 -19.14 10.25 -25.29
N LEU A 194 -19.66 11.25 -26.01
CA LEU A 194 -19.03 11.75 -27.24
C LEU A 194 -17.58 12.21 -26.98
N GLY A 195 -16.66 11.84 -27.86
CA GLY A 195 -15.23 12.13 -27.72
C GLY A 195 -14.44 11.15 -26.85
N PHE A 196 -15.12 10.25 -26.10
CA PHE A 196 -14.49 9.19 -25.32
C PHE A 196 -14.38 7.89 -26.10
N SER A 197 -13.19 7.28 -26.14
CA SER A 197 -12.96 6.02 -26.84
C SER A 197 -11.90 5.15 -26.15
N VAL A 198 -12.01 3.85 -26.39
CA VAL A 198 -10.97 2.84 -26.09
C VAL A 198 -10.10 2.73 -27.34
N GLU A 199 -8.89 3.27 -27.28
CA GLU A 199 -7.99 3.34 -28.44
C GLU A 199 -7.34 1.97 -28.74
N LYS A 200 -7.00 1.24 -27.68
CA LYS A 200 -6.28 -0.03 -27.80
C LYS A 200 -6.51 -0.91 -26.59
N ILE A 201 -6.58 -2.22 -26.80
CA ILE A 201 -6.49 -3.22 -25.75
C ILE A 201 -5.04 -3.73 -25.65
N ASN A 202 -4.49 -3.75 -24.44
CA ASN A 202 -3.16 -4.24 -24.16
C ASN A 202 -3.21 -5.74 -23.78
N GLU A 203 -2.23 -6.49 -24.23
CA GLU A 203 -1.97 -7.82 -23.68
C GLU A 203 -1.15 -7.69 -22.38
N ILE A 204 -1.72 -8.17 -21.29
CA ILE A 204 -1.05 -8.15 -19.97
C ILE A 204 -0.83 -9.61 -19.55
N MET A 205 0.41 -9.96 -19.23
CA MET A 205 0.78 -11.32 -18.83
C MET A 205 -0.06 -11.82 -17.66
N GLY A 206 -0.70 -12.97 -17.82
CA GLY A 206 -1.59 -13.57 -16.83
C GLY A 206 -2.98 -12.95 -16.73
N PHE A 207 -3.20 -11.81 -17.41
CA PHE A 207 -4.47 -11.07 -17.44
C PHE A 207 -4.93 -10.78 -18.88
N GLU A 208 -4.66 -11.68 -19.80
CA GLU A 208 -4.96 -11.52 -21.23
C GLU A 208 -6.46 -11.36 -21.50
N ASN A 209 -7.32 -11.87 -20.61
CA ASN A 209 -8.77 -11.86 -20.72
C ASN A 209 -9.46 -10.66 -20.02
N ILE A 210 -8.73 -9.71 -19.41
CA ILE A 210 -9.35 -8.63 -18.59
C ILE A 210 -9.58 -7.33 -19.37
N GLN A 211 -9.28 -7.28 -20.64
CA GLN A 211 -9.49 -6.10 -21.47
C GLN A 211 -8.82 -4.83 -20.91
N ASN A 212 -7.53 -4.92 -20.54
CA ASN A 212 -6.74 -3.76 -20.15
C ASN A 212 -6.50 -2.85 -21.36
N GLY A 213 -6.59 -1.52 -21.21
CA GLY A 213 -6.51 -0.69 -22.42
C GLY A 213 -5.96 0.72 -22.24
N VAL A 214 -5.92 1.39 -23.38
CA VAL A 214 -5.62 2.81 -23.53
C VAL A 214 -6.92 3.54 -23.83
N LEU A 215 -7.17 4.62 -23.09
CA LEU A 215 -8.35 5.48 -23.25
C LEU A 215 -7.95 6.82 -23.83
N ASN A 216 -8.76 7.34 -24.72
CA ASN A 216 -8.60 8.65 -25.32
C ASN A 216 -9.79 9.56 -24.97
N PHE A 217 -9.49 10.78 -24.56
CA PHE A 217 -10.44 11.85 -24.25
C PHE A 217 -10.16 13.01 -25.19
N ASN A 218 -11.13 13.31 -26.07
CA ASN A 218 -11.05 14.40 -27.03
C ASN A 218 -12.31 15.24 -26.92
N GLU A 219 -12.24 16.39 -26.27
CA GLU A 219 -13.36 17.29 -25.97
C GLU A 219 -14.54 16.55 -25.30
N VAL A 220 -14.27 15.68 -24.33
CA VAL A 220 -15.29 14.89 -23.63
C VAL A 220 -16.04 15.76 -22.64
N ALA A 221 -17.31 16.06 -22.94
CA ALA A 221 -18.18 16.83 -22.06
C ALA A 221 -18.76 15.96 -20.94
N VAL A 222 -18.30 16.21 -19.72
CA VAL A 222 -18.75 15.51 -18.50
C VAL A 222 -19.61 16.44 -17.65
N PRO A 223 -20.88 16.09 -17.35
CA PRO A 223 -21.76 16.93 -16.53
C PRO A 223 -21.16 17.20 -15.15
N VAL A 224 -21.35 18.39 -14.60
CA VAL A 224 -20.92 18.76 -13.23
C VAL A 224 -21.45 17.76 -12.19
N GLY A 225 -22.65 17.21 -12.38
CA GLY A 225 -23.23 16.18 -11.55
C GLY A 225 -22.49 14.83 -11.55
N ASN A 226 -21.52 14.61 -12.45
CA ASN A 226 -20.66 13.44 -12.48
C ASN A 226 -19.29 13.68 -11.80
N ARG A 227 -19.03 14.86 -11.24
CA ARG A 227 -17.85 15.13 -10.42
C ARG A 227 -18.02 14.46 -9.05
N ILE A 228 -17.05 13.70 -8.62
CA ILE A 228 -17.02 13.04 -7.31
C ILE A 228 -16.20 13.85 -6.32
N GLY A 229 -16.85 14.27 -5.25
CA GLY A 229 -16.28 15.19 -4.27
C GLY A 229 -16.22 16.63 -4.78
N GLU A 230 -15.46 17.48 -4.09
CA GLU A 230 -15.26 18.88 -4.46
C GLU A 230 -14.19 19.03 -5.55
N GLU A 231 -14.29 20.09 -6.35
CA GLU A 231 -13.24 20.47 -7.28
C GLU A 231 -11.92 20.74 -6.54
N GLY A 232 -10.81 20.29 -7.11
CA GLY A 232 -9.50 20.39 -6.46
C GLY A 232 -9.25 19.37 -5.33
N ARG A 233 -10.19 18.48 -5.03
CA ARG A 233 -10.03 17.43 -4.01
C ARG A 233 -9.78 16.03 -4.57
N GLY A 234 -9.53 15.95 -5.87
CA GLY A 234 -9.32 14.66 -6.56
C GLY A 234 -8.19 13.82 -6.01
N TRP A 235 -7.13 14.42 -5.48
CA TRP A 235 -6.05 13.70 -4.81
C TRP A 235 -6.55 12.91 -3.58
N ARG A 236 -7.36 13.54 -2.73
CA ARG A 236 -7.96 12.90 -1.56
C ARG A 236 -8.90 11.76 -1.97
N VAL A 237 -9.75 12.00 -2.96
CA VAL A 237 -10.68 11.01 -3.51
C VAL A 237 -9.91 9.81 -4.08
N MET A 238 -8.80 10.06 -4.80
CA MET A 238 -7.94 9.03 -5.39
C MET A 238 -7.24 8.19 -4.32
N THR A 239 -6.64 8.82 -3.33
CA THR A 239 -5.88 8.12 -2.29
C THR A 239 -6.76 7.26 -1.39
N ALA A 240 -7.97 7.71 -1.04
CA ALA A 240 -8.95 6.88 -0.34
C ALA A 240 -9.34 5.65 -1.17
N GLY A 241 -9.59 5.82 -2.47
CA GLY A 241 -9.84 4.70 -3.38
C GLY A 241 -8.66 3.73 -3.48
N LEU A 242 -7.42 4.24 -3.50
CA LEU A 242 -6.22 3.40 -3.54
C LEU A 242 -6.02 2.55 -2.27
N ASN A 243 -6.38 3.03 -1.09
CA ASN A 243 -6.33 2.22 0.13
C ASN A 243 -7.32 1.04 0.07
N PHE A 244 -8.53 1.27 -0.46
CA PHE A 244 -9.48 0.20 -0.75
C PHE A 244 -8.95 -0.77 -1.81
N GLU A 245 -8.40 -0.26 -2.90
CA GLU A 245 -7.80 -1.07 -3.96
C GLU A 245 -6.71 -2.00 -3.42
N ARG A 246 -5.80 -1.49 -2.58
CA ARG A 246 -4.74 -2.28 -1.96
C ARG A 246 -5.28 -3.41 -1.08
N THR A 247 -6.33 -3.14 -0.31
CA THR A 247 -7.02 -4.15 0.50
C THR A 247 -7.66 -5.23 -0.39
N MET A 248 -8.30 -4.84 -1.48
CA MET A 248 -8.86 -5.79 -2.46
C MET A 248 -7.78 -6.61 -3.18
N ILE A 249 -6.63 -5.98 -3.52
CA ILE A 249 -5.47 -6.68 -4.08
C ILE A 249 -4.91 -7.70 -3.07
N CYS A 250 -4.88 -7.38 -1.78
CA CYS A 250 -4.48 -8.35 -0.75
C CYS A 250 -5.39 -9.58 -0.75
N ALA A 251 -6.71 -9.39 -0.77
CA ALA A 251 -7.68 -10.48 -0.80
C ALA A 251 -7.58 -11.31 -2.09
N GLN A 252 -7.44 -10.65 -3.23
CA GLN A 252 -7.22 -11.26 -4.54
C GLN A 252 -5.95 -12.13 -4.55
N THR A 253 -4.83 -11.58 -4.13
CA THR A 253 -3.54 -12.27 -4.12
C THR A 253 -3.53 -13.44 -3.13
N LEU A 254 -4.23 -13.31 -2.01
CA LEU A 254 -4.47 -14.41 -1.07
C LEU A 254 -5.21 -15.57 -1.75
N GLY A 255 -6.23 -15.29 -2.57
CA GLY A 255 -6.95 -16.31 -3.36
C GLY A 255 -6.00 -17.11 -4.24
N TRP A 256 -5.12 -16.44 -4.97
CA TRP A 256 -4.10 -17.07 -5.83
C TRP A 256 -3.09 -17.90 -5.03
N THR A 257 -2.59 -17.36 -3.92
CA THR A 257 -1.60 -18.06 -3.09
C THR A 257 -2.19 -19.34 -2.49
N ARG A 258 -3.48 -19.31 -2.14
CA ARG A 258 -4.19 -20.52 -1.70
C ARG A 258 -4.33 -21.55 -2.82
N GLU A 259 -4.54 -21.12 -4.05
CA GLU A 259 -4.64 -22.02 -5.19
C GLU A 259 -3.28 -22.70 -5.48
N LEU A 260 -2.15 -22.03 -5.27
CA LEU A 260 -0.83 -22.65 -5.31
C LEU A 260 -0.73 -23.86 -4.37
N LEU A 261 -1.13 -23.71 -3.10
CA LEU A 261 -1.13 -24.81 -2.12
C LEU A 261 -2.01 -25.99 -2.54
N LYS A 262 -3.19 -25.69 -3.13
CA LYS A 262 -4.10 -26.73 -3.60
C LYS A 262 -3.53 -27.56 -4.72
N ASN A 263 -2.63 -27.02 -5.51
CA ASN A 263 -1.97 -27.75 -6.59
C ASN A 263 -0.71 -28.47 -6.08
N VAL A 264 0.16 -27.77 -5.36
CA VAL A 264 1.48 -28.28 -5.01
C VAL A 264 1.45 -29.40 -3.98
N VAL A 265 0.55 -29.34 -2.98
CA VAL A 265 0.52 -30.33 -1.89
C VAL A 265 0.05 -31.69 -2.41
N PRO A 266 -1.11 -31.84 -3.08
CA PRO A 266 -1.54 -33.14 -3.62
C PRO A 266 -0.59 -33.70 -4.68
N TYR A 267 0.06 -32.81 -5.47
CA TYR A 267 1.09 -33.24 -6.42
C TYR A 267 2.28 -33.86 -5.68
N ALA A 268 2.85 -33.18 -4.69
CA ALA A 268 4.01 -33.66 -3.94
C ALA A 268 3.71 -34.96 -3.14
N GLN A 269 2.47 -35.17 -2.72
CA GLN A 269 2.03 -36.41 -2.06
C GLN A 269 1.98 -37.61 -3.02
N ARG A 270 1.80 -37.39 -4.31
CA ARG A 270 1.63 -38.45 -5.33
C ARG A 270 2.87 -38.66 -6.19
N ARG A 271 3.70 -37.65 -6.37
CA ARG A 271 4.92 -37.72 -7.18
C ARG A 271 5.99 -38.48 -6.40
N VAL A 272 6.46 -39.59 -6.94
CA VAL A 272 7.52 -40.41 -6.31
C VAL A 272 8.87 -40.14 -6.99
N GLN A 273 9.90 -39.81 -6.23
CA GLN A 273 11.29 -39.70 -6.64
C GLN A 273 12.18 -40.27 -5.53
N PHE A 274 13.32 -40.83 -5.87
CA PHE A 274 14.23 -41.47 -4.92
C PHE A 274 13.51 -42.51 -4.03
N GLY A 275 12.52 -43.21 -4.58
CA GLY A 275 11.78 -44.27 -3.90
C GLY A 275 10.72 -43.80 -2.91
N LYS A 276 10.42 -42.51 -2.79
CA LYS A 276 9.42 -41.96 -1.87
C LYS A 276 8.66 -40.76 -2.44
N PRO A 277 7.46 -40.43 -1.91
CA PRO A 277 6.75 -39.22 -2.27
C PRO A 277 7.61 -37.98 -2.09
N THR A 278 7.53 -37.06 -3.07
CA THR A 278 8.40 -35.85 -3.03
C THR A 278 8.07 -34.90 -1.87
N ILE A 279 6.90 -35.02 -1.24
CA ILE A 279 6.54 -34.31 -0.02
C ILE A 279 7.43 -34.69 1.18
N GLU A 280 8.06 -35.86 1.14
CA GLU A 280 8.98 -36.31 2.18
C GLU A 280 10.41 -35.79 2.02
N LEU A 281 10.69 -35.07 0.92
CA LEU A 281 11.98 -34.40 0.71
C LEU A 281 12.01 -33.11 1.52
N VAL A 282 12.99 -32.96 2.40
CA VAL A 282 13.09 -31.84 3.37
C VAL A 282 13.02 -30.47 2.71
N ASN A 283 13.69 -30.30 1.55
CA ASN A 283 13.64 -29.04 0.81
C ASN A 283 12.21 -28.68 0.34
N ASN A 284 11.42 -29.67 -0.07
CA ASN A 284 10.02 -29.47 -0.44
C ASN A 284 9.15 -29.16 0.78
N GLN A 285 9.43 -29.80 1.92
CA GLN A 285 8.74 -29.49 3.18
C GLN A 285 8.93 -28.04 3.59
N PHE A 286 10.16 -27.51 3.49
CA PHE A 286 10.45 -26.11 3.81
C PHE A 286 9.68 -25.14 2.88
N LYS A 287 9.70 -25.37 1.58
CA LYS A 287 8.97 -24.55 0.61
C LYS A 287 7.46 -24.56 0.85
N ILE A 288 6.89 -25.71 1.15
CA ILE A 288 5.46 -25.86 1.44
C ILE A 288 5.13 -25.19 2.79
N ALA A 289 5.99 -25.30 3.81
CA ALA A 289 5.81 -24.64 5.09
C ALA A 289 5.84 -23.12 4.97
N ASP A 290 6.80 -22.57 4.20
CA ASP A 290 6.87 -21.14 3.88
C ASP A 290 5.59 -20.67 3.20
N LEU A 291 5.10 -21.40 2.20
CA LEU A 291 3.86 -21.07 1.49
C LEU A 291 2.63 -21.15 2.40
N MET A 292 2.56 -22.14 3.31
CA MET A 292 1.50 -22.21 4.33
C MET A 292 1.54 -21.01 5.27
N THR A 293 2.73 -20.61 5.72
CA THR A 293 2.95 -19.44 6.57
C THR A 293 2.51 -18.17 5.86
N GLN A 294 2.93 -17.99 4.61
CA GLN A 294 2.53 -16.86 3.77
C GLN A 294 1.00 -16.75 3.66
N VAL A 295 0.30 -17.85 3.38
CA VAL A 295 -1.17 -17.88 3.29
C VAL A 295 -1.82 -17.48 4.61
N LYS A 296 -1.32 -17.98 5.74
CA LYS A 296 -1.89 -17.67 7.07
C LYS A 296 -1.72 -16.21 7.45
N ILE A 297 -0.52 -15.65 7.27
CA ILE A 297 -0.24 -14.24 7.57
C ILE A 297 -0.99 -13.32 6.59
N ALA A 298 -0.97 -13.64 5.29
CA ALA A 298 -1.72 -12.89 4.28
C ALA A 298 -3.21 -12.81 4.62
N ARG A 299 -3.79 -13.93 5.07
CA ARG A 299 -5.19 -13.97 5.46
C ARG A 299 -5.48 -13.11 6.69
N LEU A 300 -4.62 -13.19 7.71
CA LEU A 300 -4.75 -12.37 8.91
C LEU A 300 -4.67 -10.88 8.56
N MET A 301 -3.65 -10.46 7.82
CA MET A 301 -3.47 -9.06 7.43
C MET A 301 -4.64 -8.53 6.59
N THR A 302 -5.09 -9.30 5.59
CA THR A 302 -6.20 -8.90 4.73
C THR A 302 -7.47 -8.63 5.52
N TYR A 303 -7.87 -9.57 6.38
CA TYR A 303 -9.14 -9.44 7.11
C TYR A 303 -9.05 -8.55 8.35
N TYR A 304 -7.87 -8.38 8.92
CA TYR A 304 -7.66 -7.36 9.93
C TYR A 304 -7.80 -5.95 9.33
N THR A 305 -7.17 -5.70 8.18
CA THR A 305 -7.32 -4.42 7.47
C THR A 305 -8.77 -4.14 7.07
N ALA A 306 -9.48 -5.16 6.55
CA ALA A 306 -10.89 -5.02 6.19
C ALA A 306 -11.77 -4.75 7.42
N TYR A 307 -11.51 -5.41 8.55
CA TYR A 307 -12.22 -5.19 9.80
C TYR A 307 -12.00 -3.77 10.36
N LEU A 308 -10.76 -3.29 10.37
CA LEU A 308 -10.47 -1.90 10.77
C LEU A 308 -11.23 -0.89 9.91
N TRP A 309 -11.31 -1.16 8.61
CA TRP A 309 -12.09 -0.31 7.71
C TRP A 309 -13.58 -0.34 8.03
N ASP A 310 -14.15 -1.51 8.29
CA ASP A 310 -15.56 -1.65 8.66
C ASP A 310 -15.88 -0.89 9.97
N LEU A 311 -14.88 -0.69 10.84
CA LEU A 311 -14.95 0.17 12.02
C LEU A 311 -14.75 1.67 11.74
N GLY A 312 -14.45 2.07 10.49
CA GLY A 312 -14.20 3.46 10.11
C GLY A 312 -12.80 3.98 10.43
N TRP A 313 -11.82 3.10 10.68
CA TRP A 313 -10.44 3.49 10.97
C TRP A 313 -9.67 3.86 9.69
N ASP A 314 -8.64 4.70 9.84
CA ASP A 314 -7.66 4.92 8.77
C ASP A 314 -6.79 3.67 8.60
N ILE A 315 -6.87 3.06 7.43
CA ILE A 315 -6.13 1.85 7.08
C ILE A 315 -4.93 2.13 6.15
N THR A 316 -4.49 3.36 6.09
CA THR A 316 -3.41 3.76 5.17
C THR A 316 -2.14 2.94 5.43
N LEU A 317 -1.78 2.70 6.68
CA LEU A 317 -0.60 1.91 7.03
C LEU A 317 -0.81 0.43 6.71
N GLU A 318 -1.88 -0.17 7.21
CA GLU A 318 -2.18 -1.60 7.11
C GLU A 318 -2.37 -2.06 5.66
N SER A 319 -3.10 -1.28 4.84
CA SER A 319 -3.33 -1.60 3.43
C SER A 319 -2.05 -1.62 2.61
N ASN A 320 -1.11 -0.70 2.89
CA ASN A 320 0.19 -0.66 2.23
C ASN A 320 1.12 -1.77 2.72
N MET A 321 1.19 -2.04 4.03
CA MET A 321 1.96 -3.15 4.61
C MET A 321 1.46 -4.49 4.07
N GLY A 322 0.13 -4.69 4.09
CA GLY A 322 -0.50 -5.88 3.54
C GLY A 322 -0.13 -6.10 2.08
N LYS A 323 -0.26 -5.06 1.26
CA LYS A 323 0.07 -5.16 -0.16
C LYS A 323 1.54 -5.55 -0.40
N VAL A 324 2.48 -4.91 0.26
CA VAL A 324 3.92 -5.23 0.11
C VAL A 324 4.19 -6.68 0.51
N PHE A 325 3.78 -7.07 1.72
CA PHE A 325 4.05 -8.40 2.25
C PHE A 325 3.38 -9.52 1.43
N ILE A 326 2.10 -9.34 1.09
CA ILE A 326 1.30 -10.38 0.44
C ILE A 326 1.70 -10.55 -1.02
N CYS A 327 1.88 -9.46 -1.78
CA CYS A 327 2.17 -9.56 -3.21
C CYS A 327 3.61 -10.03 -3.48
N GLU A 328 4.59 -9.59 -2.69
CA GLU A 328 5.97 -10.11 -2.81
C GLU A 328 6.06 -11.58 -2.39
N GLY A 329 5.40 -11.93 -1.29
CA GLY A 329 5.33 -13.31 -0.83
C GLY A 329 4.63 -14.26 -1.82
N ALA A 330 3.63 -13.78 -2.54
CA ALA A 330 2.93 -14.55 -3.55
C ALA A 330 3.84 -14.93 -4.74
N ILE A 331 4.69 -14.01 -5.20
CA ILE A 331 5.68 -14.33 -6.24
C ILE A 331 6.66 -15.39 -5.76
N LYS A 332 7.23 -15.20 -4.57
CA LYS A 332 8.14 -16.20 -3.98
C LYS A 332 7.45 -17.55 -3.87
N GLY A 333 6.21 -17.57 -3.35
CA GLY A 333 5.41 -18.77 -3.21
C GLY A 333 5.12 -19.46 -4.54
N ALA A 334 4.83 -18.71 -5.61
CA ALA A 334 4.59 -19.25 -6.94
C ALA A 334 5.88 -19.91 -7.53
N LEU A 335 7.02 -19.24 -7.40
CA LEU A 335 8.32 -19.79 -7.82
C LEU A 335 8.66 -21.07 -7.04
N ASP A 336 8.45 -21.09 -5.73
CA ASP A 336 8.67 -22.28 -4.89
C ASP A 336 7.72 -23.42 -5.25
N ALA A 337 6.45 -23.13 -5.53
CA ALA A 337 5.47 -24.11 -5.96
C ALA A 337 5.85 -24.75 -7.32
N ILE A 338 6.24 -23.92 -8.29
CA ILE A 338 6.75 -24.39 -9.60
C ILE A 338 8.00 -25.27 -9.37
N GLN A 339 8.93 -24.86 -8.52
CA GLN A 339 10.14 -25.62 -8.25
C GLN A 339 9.85 -26.98 -7.61
N VAL A 340 8.86 -27.07 -6.72
CA VAL A 340 8.43 -28.35 -6.11
C VAL A 340 7.82 -29.29 -7.15
N MET A 341 7.07 -28.75 -8.12
CA MET A 341 6.43 -29.54 -9.17
C MET A 341 7.36 -29.83 -10.37
N GLY A 342 8.48 -29.12 -10.48
CA GLY A 342 9.46 -29.31 -11.54
C GLY A 342 8.87 -29.06 -12.95
N GLY A 343 9.13 -29.94 -13.91
CA GLY A 343 8.64 -29.82 -15.29
C GLY A 343 7.13 -29.65 -15.42
N ASP A 344 6.35 -30.34 -14.57
CA ASP A 344 4.89 -30.20 -14.57
C ASP A 344 4.44 -28.79 -14.16
N GLY A 345 5.19 -28.15 -13.24
CA GLY A 345 4.89 -26.80 -12.73
C GLY A 345 5.00 -25.69 -13.79
N VAL A 346 5.74 -25.91 -14.89
CA VAL A 346 5.88 -24.95 -15.98
C VAL A 346 4.97 -25.25 -17.16
N THR A 347 4.18 -26.33 -17.07
CA THR A 347 3.21 -26.68 -18.12
C THR A 347 1.88 -25.96 -17.91
N PRO A 348 1.08 -25.80 -18.97
CA PRO A 348 -0.26 -25.25 -18.83
C PRO A 348 -1.28 -26.21 -18.16
N PHE A 349 -0.95 -27.44 -17.88
CA PHE A 349 -1.82 -28.38 -17.15
C PHE A 349 -2.11 -27.93 -15.71
N TYR A 350 -1.22 -27.12 -15.15
CA TYR A 350 -1.38 -26.52 -13.83
C TYR A 350 -1.39 -25.00 -13.93
N PRO A 351 -2.14 -24.28 -13.09
CA PRO A 351 -2.27 -22.82 -13.18
C PRO A 351 -1.04 -22.05 -12.66
N LEU A 352 0.05 -22.70 -12.26
CA LEU A 352 1.13 -22.10 -11.48
C LEU A 352 1.83 -20.96 -12.23
N ALA A 353 2.13 -21.14 -13.53
CA ALA A 353 2.76 -20.09 -14.34
C ALA A 353 1.82 -18.89 -14.51
N ALA A 354 0.53 -19.10 -14.70
CA ALA A 354 -0.46 -18.02 -14.76
C ALA A 354 -0.54 -17.28 -13.40
N LEU A 355 -0.59 -18.03 -12.29
CA LEU A 355 -0.62 -17.46 -10.93
C LEU A 355 0.66 -16.66 -10.60
N MET A 356 1.82 -17.08 -11.08
CA MET A 356 3.07 -16.32 -10.98
C MET A 356 2.97 -15.01 -11.75
N ASN A 357 2.49 -15.04 -12.99
CA ASN A 357 2.36 -13.87 -13.84
C ASN A 357 1.41 -12.83 -13.23
N VAL A 358 0.21 -13.24 -12.78
CA VAL A 358 -0.73 -12.32 -12.13
C VAL A 358 -0.16 -11.73 -10.83
N SER A 359 0.57 -12.54 -10.05
CA SER A 359 1.23 -12.07 -8.82
C SER A 359 2.26 -10.97 -9.14
N LYS A 360 3.00 -11.08 -10.25
CA LYS A 360 3.95 -10.05 -10.67
C LYS A 360 3.25 -8.76 -11.10
N VAL A 361 2.13 -8.85 -11.79
CA VAL A 361 1.35 -7.66 -12.19
C VAL A 361 0.88 -6.87 -10.97
N GLU A 362 0.43 -7.56 -9.91
CA GLU A 362 -0.04 -6.88 -8.69
C GLU A 362 1.09 -6.25 -7.85
N ASN A 363 2.34 -6.57 -8.10
CA ASN A 363 3.46 -5.80 -7.52
C ASN A 363 3.59 -4.39 -8.15
N ILE A 364 2.88 -4.14 -9.24
CA ILE A 364 2.94 -2.87 -9.98
C ILE A 364 1.62 -2.10 -9.84
N SER A 365 0.47 -2.79 -9.95
CA SER A 365 -0.86 -2.18 -9.91
C SER A 365 -1.22 -1.64 -8.52
N GLY A 366 -2.14 -0.67 -8.43
CA GLY A 366 -2.55 -0.07 -7.14
C GLY A 366 -1.42 0.69 -6.42
N GLY A 367 -0.36 1.08 -7.14
CA GLY A 367 0.91 1.65 -6.67
C GLY A 367 2.01 0.60 -6.55
N SER A 368 3.21 0.91 -7.06
CA SER A 368 4.36 0.00 -6.99
C SER A 368 4.75 -0.32 -5.54
N MET A 369 5.50 -1.41 -5.34
CA MET A 369 5.98 -1.80 -4.00
C MET A 369 6.82 -0.69 -3.36
N GLU A 370 7.58 0.05 -4.15
CA GLU A 370 8.40 1.18 -3.71
C GLU A 370 7.52 2.34 -3.24
N ALA A 371 6.46 2.67 -3.98
CA ALA A 371 5.49 3.69 -3.56
C ALA A 371 4.80 3.30 -2.25
N CYS A 372 4.39 2.03 -2.11
CA CYS A 372 3.79 1.53 -0.87
C CYS A 372 4.77 1.62 0.31
N ARG A 373 6.06 1.27 0.11
CA ARG A 373 7.10 1.41 1.15
C ARG A 373 7.32 2.86 1.59
N LEU A 374 7.28 3.82 0.65
CA LEU A 374 7.35 5.24 1.00
C LEU A 374 6.13 5.69 1.84
N VAL A 375 4.94 5.18 1.54
CA VAL A 375 3.75 5.46 2.36
C VAL A 375 3.89 4.82 3.75
N ILE A 376 4.31 3.56 3.83
CA ILE A 376 4.56 2.85 5.10
C ILE A 376 5.54 3.65 5.96
N TYR A 377 6.69 4.04 5.39
CA TYR A 377 7.71 4.79 6.10
C TYR A 377 7.16 6.11 6.67
N ARG A 378 6.53 6.93 5.80
CA ARG A 378 6.02 8.26 6.20
C ARG A 378 4.85 8.18 7.20
N THR A 379 3.94 7.22 6.99
CA THR A 379 2.76 7.05 7.85
C THR A 379 3.14 6.37 9.16
N GLY A 380 3.96 5.31 9.10
CA GLY A 380 4.44 4.58 10.26
C GLY A 380 5.23 5.47 11.23
N LEU A 381 6.17 6.29 10.70
CA LEU A 381 6.91 7.23 11.55
C LEU A 381 6.00 8.22 12.30
N ARG A 382 4.85 8.58 11.72
CA ARG A 382 3.89 9.49 12.40
C ARG A 382 3.03 8.75 13.41
N GLN A 383 2.53 7.57 13.06
CA GLN A 383 1.60 6.81 13.90
C GLN A 383 2.31 6.13 15.08
N MET A 384 3.56 5.70 14.85
CA MET A 384 4.38 4.98 15.84
C MET A 384 5.46 5.90 16.47
N ALA A 385 5.33 7.23 16.33
CA ALA A 385 6.35 8.17 16.77
C ALA A 385 6.69 8.04 18.27
N ASP A 386 5.68 7.77 19.08
CA ASP A 386 5.88 7.63 20.54
C ASP A 386 6.59 6.32 20.90
N GLU A 387 6.39 5.24 20.11
CA GLU A 387 7.10 3.97 20.29
C GLU A 387 8.57 4.06 19.84
N PHE A 388 8.89 4.99 18.93
CA PHE A 388 10.24 5.18 18.40
C PHE A 388 11.04 6.24 19.15
N ARG A 389 10.46 6.86 20.19
CA ARG A 389 11.22 7.68 21.12
C ARG A 389 12.15 6.78 21.92
N MET A 390 13.45 6.81 21.57
CA MET A 390 14.46 6.20 22.42
C MET A 390 14.59 7.02 23.72
N ASP A 391 13.97 6.56 24.80
CA ASP A 391 14.46 6.90 26.11
C ASP A 391 15.78 6.15 26.34
N ARG A 392 16.87 6.82 26.04
CA ARG A 392 18.22 6.24 26.12
C ARG A 392 18.54 5.69 27.51
N ARG A 393 17.88 6.18 28.55
CA ARG A 393 18.04 5.71 29.93
C ARG A 393 17.44 4.33 30.13
N VAL A 394 16.27 4.09 29.60
CA VAL A 394 15.58 2.79 29.71
C VAL A 394 16.40 1.70 29.02
N ILE A 395 16.93 1.97 27.82
CA ILE A 395 17.75 0.97 27.10
C ILE A 395 19.01 0.59 27.87
N HIS A 396 19.65 1.55 28.53
CA HIS A 396 20.85 1.28 29.33
C HIS A 396 20.52 0.47 30.60
N GLU A 397 19.40 0.74 31.24
CA GLU A 397 18.91 -0.05 32.38
C GLU A 397 18.53 -1.46 31.96
N GLU A 398 17.81 -1.63 30.88
CA GLU A 398 17.40 -2.94 30.33
C GLU A 398 18.60 -3.80 29.89
N LEU A 399 19.65 -3.20 29.34
CA LEU A 399 20.87 -3.91 28.95
C LEU A 399 21.82 -4.17 30.12
N GLY A 400 21.50 -3.71 31.34
CA GLY A 400 22.33 -3.90 32.53
C GLY A 400 23.71 -3.23 32.42
N VAL A 401 23.86 -2.25 31.52
CA VAL A 401 25.09 -1.48 31.38
C VAL A 401 25.12 -0.47 32.54
N PRO A 402 26.14 -0.48 33.40
CA PRO A 402 26.27 0.52 34.44
C PRO A 402 26.48 1.90 33.82
N VAL A 403 25.41 2.61 33.59
CA VAL A 403 25.51 4.04 33.32
C VAL A 403 25.55 4.70 34.69
N PRO A 404 26.57 5.49 34.97
CA PRO A 404 26.48 6.43 36.12
C PRO A 404 25.27 7.29 35.78
N ALA A 405 24.16 7.09 36.50
CA ALA A 405 23.01 7.94 36.34
C ALA A 405 23.50 9.38 36.45
N PRO A 406 23.43 10.21 35.41
CA PRO A 406 23.41 11.61 35.63
C PRO A 406 22.13 11.83 36.45
N SER A 407 22.26 12.23 37.71
CA SER A 407 21.16 12.93 38.33
C SER A 407 20.76 14.00 37.32
N LEU A 408 19.55 13.89 36.72
CA LEU A 408 19.04 14.96 35.88
C LEU A 408 19.02 16.19 36.77
N PRO A 409 19.86 17.19 36.54
CA PRO A 409 19.67 18.44 37.20
C PRO A 409 18.27 18.93 36.83
N GLU A 410 17.56 19.58 37.74
CA GLU A 410 16.43 20.42 37.38
C GLU A 410 16.81 21.18 36.12
N LYS A 411 15.94 21.22 35.10
CA LYS A 411 16.22 21.86 33.80
C LYS A 411 16.98 23.17 34.04
N GLN A 412 18.19 23.26 33.54
CA GLN A 412 19.00 24.47 33.77
C GLN A 412 18.29 25.63 33.07
N LYS A 413 17.93 26.65 33.84
CA LYS A 413 17.21 27.84 33.33
C LYS A 413 18.04 28.73 32.42
N ILE A 414 19.38 28.59 32.46
CA ILE A 414 20.31 29.35 31.62
C ILE A 414 21.24 28.39 30.93
N ILE A 415 21.18 28.37 29.60
CA ILE A 415 22.09 27.64 28.76
C ILE A 415 23.17 28.59 28.21
N ASP A 416 24.42 28.18 28.29
CA ASP A 416 25.58 28.79 27.66
C ASP A 416 26.31 27.79 26.75
N GLU A 417 27.32 28.26 26.03
CA GLU A 417 28.11 27.43 25.12
C GLU A 417 28.82 26.28 25.85
N GLU A 418 29.27 26.49 27.06
CA GLU A 418 30.02 25.50 27.81
C GLU A 418 29.12 24.36 28.28
N SER A 419 27.97 24.68 28.85
CA SER A 419 26.99 23.69 29.29
C SER A 419 26.41 22.90 28.11
N LEU A 420 26.12 23.58 26.99
CA LEU A 420 25.65 22.91 25.76
C LEU A 420 26.72 21.97 25.19
N LEU A 421 27.97 22.44 25.07
CA LEU A 421 29.07 21.62 24.58
C LEU A 421 29.33 20.42 25.49
N LYS A 422 29.22 20.59 26.80
CA LYS A 422 29.37 19.51 27.76
C LYS A 422 28.26 18.46 27.63
N SER A 423 27.03 18.88 27.43
CA SER A 423 25.89 17.96 27.15
C SER A 423 26.10 17.17 25.87
N LEU A 424 26.52 17.82 24.77
CA LEU A 424 26.82 17.15 23.49
C LEU A 424 28.03 16.21 23.62
N ALA A 425 28.99 16.51 24.47
CA ALA A 425 30.13 15.63 24.73
C ALA A 425 29.72 14.40 25.54
N GLU A 426 28.87 14.56 26.52
CA GLU A 426 28.31 13.45 27.29
C GLU A 426 27.46 12.53 26.41
N ASP A 427 26.62 13.10 25.53
CA ASP A 427 25.86 12.31 24.54
C ASP A 427 26.79 11.53 23.60
N TYR A 428 27.85 12.17 23.11
CA TYR A 428 28.84 11.50 22.25
C TYR A 428 29.50 10.32 22.98
N ARG A 429 29.76 10.41 24.25
CA ARG A 429 30.35 9.34 25.07
C ARG A 429 29.50 8.06 25.01
N VAL A 430 28.19 8.26 25.10
CA VAL A 430 27.22 7.14 25.10
C VAL A 430 26.91 6.66 23.68
N ASN A 431 26.83 7.58 22.73
CA ASN A 431 26.42 7.31 21.34
C ASN A 431 27.32 8.00 20.31
N PRO A 432 28.57 7.54 20.11
CA PRO A 432 29.55 8.23 19.26
C PRO A 432 29.15 8.30 17.78
N GLY A 433 28.21 7.46 17.34
CA GLY A 433 27.72 7.45 15.96
C GLY A 433 26.55 8.40 15.70
N LEU A 434 25.89 8.90 16.75
CA LEU A 434 24.63 9.64 16.63
C LEU A 434 24.83 11.14 16.77
N TYR A 435 23.87 11.89 16.25
CA TYR A 435 23.67 13.32 16.50
C TYR A 435 22.52 13.50 17.49
N MET A 436 22.63 14.48 18.37
CA MET A 436 21.58 14.86 19.31
C MET A 436 20.55 15.74 18.61
N SER A 437 19.26 15.47 18.80
CA SER A 437 18.19 16.29 18.23
C SER A 437 17.96 17.58 19.08
N ARG A 438 17.20 18.52 18.51
CA ARG A 438 16.79 19.73 19.25
C ARG A 438 15.92 19.38 20.46
N GLU A 439 15.04 18.41 20.29
CA GLU A 439 14.16 17.91 21.34
C GLU A 439 14.97 17.29 22.49
N ASP A 440 15.98 16.49 22.16
CA ASP A 440 16.89 15.91 23.16
C ASP A 440 17.60 17.01 23.98
N ILE A 441 18.08 18.08 23.31
CA ILE A 441 18.72 19.21 24.01
C ILE A 441 17.73 19.92 24.93
N LYS A 442 16.50 20.14 24.49
CA LYS A 442 15.45 20.79 25.28
C LYS A 442 14.95 19.95 26.45
N GLU A 443 15.25 18.66 26.50
CA GLU A 443 15.01 17.84 27.70
C GLU A 443 15.95 18.24 28.85
N TYR A 444 17.17 18.63 28.52
CA TYR A 444 18.17 19.03 29.53
C TYR A 444 18.12 20.52 29.88
N PHE A 445 17.66 21.35 28.93
CA PHE A 445 17.73 22.80 29.05
C PHE A 445 16.37 23.44 28.75
N ASP A 446 16.03 24.45 29.57
CA ASP A 446 14.92 25.36 29.28
C ASP A 446 15.43 26.48 28.36
N VAL A 447 15.35 26.28 27.07
CA VAL A 447 15.89 27.16 26.02
C VAL A 447 14.92 27.31 24.85
N ASP A 448 14.72 28.53 24.37
CA ASP A 448 14.00 28.79 23.15
C ASP A 448 14.84 28.45 21.89
N ASP A 449 14.15 28.29 20.74
CA ASP A 449 14.80 27.90 19.49
C ASP A 449 15.82 28.94 19.00
N THR A 450 15.56 30.21 19.16
CA THR A 450 16.43 31.30 18.71
C THR A 450 17.76 31.26 19.45
N LYS A 451 17.69 31.17 20.79
CA LYS A 451 18.86 31.11 21.66
C LYS A 451 19.67 29.84 21.41
N LEU A 452 18.99 28.70 21.23
CA LEU A 452 19.64 27.43 20.89
C LEU A 452 20.40 27.53 19.56
N ASP A 453 19.79 28.11 18.53
CA ASP A 453 20.45 28.31 17.22
C ASP A 453 21.68 29.24 17.33
N GLU A 454 21.60 30.34 18.09
CA GLU A 454 22.74 31.21 18.31
C GLU A 454 23.93 30.46 18.90
N LEU A 455 23.70 29.65 19.94
CA LEU A 455 24.73 28.87 20.62
C LEU A 455 25.33 27.79 19.73
N LEU A 456 24.49 27.04 19.04
CA LEU A 456 24.92 25.98 18.10
C LEU A 456 25.75 26.57 16.96
N LEU A 457 25.31 27.66 16.33
CA LEU A 457 26.05 28.35 15.28
C LEU A 457 27.39 28.96 15.79
N SER A 458 27.43 29.42 17.01
CA SER A 458 28.67 29.91 17.61
C SER A 458 29.67 28.77 17.83
N LEU A 459 29.21 27.64 18.38
CA LEU A 459 30.04 26.44 18.56
C LEU A 459 30.52 25.85 17.26
N GLU A 460 29.68 25.85 16.20
CA GLU A 460 30.06 25.41 14.86
C GLU A 460 31.18 26.30 14.26
N ARG A 461 31.05 27.64 14.39
CA ARG A 461 32.09 28.58 13.94
C ARG A 461 33.43 28.36 14.64
N LYS A 462 33.39 27.90 15.88
CA LYS A 462 34.58 27.54 16.67
C LYS A 462 35.11 26.14 16.33
N GLY A 463 34.48 25.41 15.44
CA GLY A 463 34.86 24.03 15.05
C GLY A 463 34.55 22.99 16.15
N LEU A 464 33.79 23.34 17.19
CA LEU A 464 33.54 22.48 18.34
C LEU A 464 32.35 21.54 18.18
N VAL A 465 31.43 21.83 17.25
CA VAL A 465 30.27 20.99 16.90
C VAL A 465 30.10 20.87 15.40
N LYS A 466 29.46 19.78 14.98
CA LYS A 466 28.93 19.59 13.63
C LYS A 466 27.42 19.69 13.68
N LEU A 467 26.82 20.38 12.70
CA LEU A 467 25.39 20.57 12.58
C LEU A 467 24.88 19.87 11.32
N TYR A 468 23.72 19.23 11.44
CA TYR A 468 22.92 18.79 10.32
C TYR A 468 21.71 19.69 10.19
N ARG A 469 21.41 20.15 8.96
CA ARG A 469 20.30 21.05 8.66
C ARG A 469 19.30 20.36 7.74
N ASP A 470 18.03 20.52 8.05
CA ASP A 470 16.92 20.16 7.20
C ASP A 470 16.24 21.41 6.57
N LYS A 471 15.07 21.23 5.97
CA LYS A 471 14.30 22.33 5.37
C LYS A 471 13.80 23.37 6.39
N LYS A 472 13.80 23.04 7.68
CA LYS A 472 13.33 23.92 8.78
C LYS A 472 14.47 24.60 9.52
N GLY A 473 15.71 24.22 9.27
CA GLY A 473 16.90 24.78 9.93
C GLY A 473 17.82 23.72 10.55
N ILE A 474 18.44 24.04 11.69
CA ILE A 474 19.31 23.11 12.41
C ILE A 474 18.45 22.02 13.06
N ALA A 475 18.60 20.79 12.60
CA ALA A 475 17.83 19.63 13.07
C ALA A 475 18.60 18.81 14.12
N LEU A 476 19.90 18.57 13.87
CA LEU A 476 20.73 17.70 14.69
C LEU A 476 22.10 18.33 14.92
N SER A 477 22.72 18.03 16.06
CA SER A 477 24.04 18.53 16.46
C SER A 477 24.89 17.44 17.11
N LYS A 478 26.21 17.56 16.99
CA LYS A 478 27.16 16.61 17.55
C LYS A 478 28.50 17.31 17.87
N ALA A 479 29.09 16.97 19.01
CA ALA A 479 30.44 17.46 19.34
C ALA A 479 31.50 16.92 18.37
N THR A 480 32.46 17.76 17.99
CA THR A 480 33.67 17.33 17.26
C THR A 480 34.72 16.81 18.24
N TYR A 481 35.81 16.25 17.73
CA TYR A 481 36.94 15.87 18.63
C TYR A 481 37.53 17.04 19.41
N ASP A 482 37.64 18.21 18.79
CA ASP A 482 38.06 19.42 19.45
C ASP A 482 37.04 19.87 20.51
N GLY A 483 35.75 19.70 20.19
CA GLY A 483 34.67 19.95 21.16
C GLY A 483 34.74 19.01 22.34
N LEU A 484 34.95 17.71 22.12
CA LEU A 484 35.10 16.71 23.19
C LEU A 484 36.32 17.01 24.09
N LYS A 485 37.46 17.34 23.47
CA LYS A 485 38.70 17.70 24.18
C LYS A 485 38.53 18.97 25.03
N LYS A 486 37.78 19.94 24.50
CA LYS A 486 37.49 21.18 25.22
C LYS A 486 36.50 20.98 26.35
N ALA A 487 35.45 20.17 26.13
CA ALA A 487 34.43 19.92 27.16
C ALA A 487 34.98 19.15 28.38
N ASN A 488 35.91 18.21 28.14
CA ASN A 488 36.40 17.32 29.19
C ASN A 488 37.89 16.94 29.00
N PRO A 489 38.81 17.87 29.19
CA PRO A 489 40.24 17.67 28.90
C PRO A 489 40.88 16.52 29.70
N SER A 490 40.45 16.32 30.94
CA SER A 490 41.05 15.32 31.83
C SER A 490 40.58 13.88 31.55
N GLU A 491 39.40 13.72 30.98
CA GLU A 491 38.78 12.41 30.72
C GLU A 491 38.77 12.03 29.25
N TYR A 492 39.10 12.96 28.37
CA TYR A 492 39.06 12.74 26.91
C TYR A 492 39.72 11.43 26.47
N TYR A 493 40.90 11.11 27.07
CA TYR A 493 41.65 9.91 26.71
C TYR A 493 41.12 8.61 27.32
N ARG A 494 40.21 8.66 28.27
CA ARG A 494 39.62 7.45 28.88
C ARG A 494 38.54 6.83 28.00
N TRP A 495 37.94 7.62 27.13
CA TRP A 495 36.76 7.20 26.34
C TRP A 495 37.11 6.72 24.95
N PHE A 496 38.37 6.84 24.51
CA PHE A 496 38.77 6.51 23.17
C PHE A 496 39.87 5.45 23.17
N PRO A 497 39.83 4.48 22.19
CA PRO A 497 40.94 3.59 21.96
C PRO A 497 42.24 4.33 21.69
N SER A 498 43.37 3.70 21.99
CA SER A 498 44.72 4.34 21.88
C SER A 498 45.01 4.90 20.50
N TRP A 499 44.52 4.26 19.43
CA TRP A 499 44.71 4.72 18.05
C TRP A 499 43.99 6.05 17.72
N ILE A 500 42.96 6.41 18.49
CA ILE A 500 42.27 7.71 18.39
C ILE A 500 43.15 8.81 19.02
N LYS A 501 43.94 8.46 20.03
CA LYS A 501 44.83 9.43 20.74
C LYS A 501 45.96 9.93 19.86
N GLU A 502 46.34 9.18 18.87
CA GLU A 502 47.51 9.44 17.98
C GLU A 502 47.16 10.32 16.76
N GLY A 503 45.96 10.90 16.71
CA GLY A 503 45.56 11.79 15.62
C GLY A 503 45.29 11.10 14.27
N ASN A 504 45.29 9.78 14.24
CA ASN A 504 45.06 8.97 13.04
C ASN A 504 43.61 8.70 12.74
N ILE A 505 42.74 9.75 12.80
CA ILE A 505 41.35 9.58 12.39
C ILE A 505 40.97 10.62 11.35
N PHE A 506 40.82 10.09 10.11
CA PHE A 506 40.11 10.59 8.94
C PHE A 506 40.55 11.92 8.38
#